data_d8351fcd3e4042ae9e7c3619bd1ddbef
#
_entry.id   d8351fcd3e4042ae9e7c3619bd1ddbef
#
_cell.length_a   1.000
_cell.length_b   1.000
_cell.length_c   1.000
_cell.angle_alpha   90.00
_cell.angle_beta   90.00
_cell.angle_gamma   90.00
#
_symmetry.space_group_name_H-M   'P 1'
#
loop_
_entity.id
_entity.type
_entity.pdbx_description
1 polymer ?
#
loop_
_entity_poly.entity_id
_entity_poly.type
_entity_poly.pdbx_seq_one_letter_code
_entity_poly.pdbx_strand_id
1 'polypeptide(L)'
;NDFEALKHFALDNDVKMVVVGPEDPLVNGIYDNFKSDALTAHIPVIGPSKKGATLEGSKDFAKAFMSRHAIPTARYKTITVENIDEGLAFLETLNAPYVLKADGLCAGKGVLILATLEEAKAELQHMLHGMFGNASASVVVEEFLSGIECSVFVLTDGKDYQILPEAKDYKRIGEQDTG
;
A
#
# COMPACT_ATOMS: atom_id res chain seq x y z
N ASN A 1 4.07 9.67 -14.58
CA ASN A 1 3.08 10.69 -14.17
C ASN A 1 3.48 12.05 -14.73
N ASP A 2 2.70 12.57 -15.67
CA ASP A 2 2.89 13.90 -16.24
C ASP A 2 1.90 14.87 -15.57
N PHE A 3 2.29 15.39 -14.40
CA PHE A 3 1.41 16.29 -13.64
C PHE A 3 1.25 17.65 -14.32
N GLU A 4 2.23 18.09 -15.10
CA GLU A 4 2.12 19.34 -15.85
C GLU A 4 1.04 19.22 -16.94
N ALA A 5 1.03 18.13 -17.70
CA ALA A 5 -0.03 17.89 -18.67
C ALA A 5 -1.41 17.82 -18.02
N LEU A 6 -1.53 17.21 -16.83
CA LEU A 6 -2.80 17.15 -16.08
C LEU A 6 -3.25 18.55 -15.59
N LYS A 7 -2.34 19.40 -15.15
CA LYS A 7 -2.66 20.79 -14.76
C LYS A 7 -3.14 21.59 -15.96
N HIS A 8 -2.41 21.53 -17.07
CA HIS A 8 -2.83 22.20 -18.32
C HIS A 8 -4.22 21.75 -18.75
N PHE A 9 -4.46 20.43 -18.78
CA PHE A 9 -5.77 19.89 -19.12
C PHE A 9 -6.86 20.42 -18.18
N ALA A 10 -6.59 20.48 -16.87
CA ALA A 10 -7.56 20.96 -15.88
C ALA A 10 -7.93 22.43 -16.11
N LEU A 11 -6.95 23.27 -16.44
CA LEU A 11 -7.15 24.68 -16.72
C LEU A 11 -7.89 24.90 -18.05
N ASP A 12 -7.46 24.23 -19.11
CA ASP A 12 -8.04 24.37 -20.46
C ASP A 12 -9.50 23.93 -20.52
N ASN A 13 -9.89 22.99 -19.65
CA ASN A 13 -11.26 22.42 -19.61
C ASN A 13 -12.08 22.91 -18.42
N ASP A 14 -11.63 23.95 -17.70
CA ASP A 14 -12.34 24.53 -16.55
C ASP A 14 -12.76 23.46 -15.51
N VAL A 15 -11.84 22.50 -15.22
CA VAL A 15 -12.08 21.41 -14.26
C VAL A 15 -12.31 22.00 -12.87
N LYS A 16 -13.42 21.64 -12.24
CA LYS A 16 -13.81 22.17 -10.93
C LYS A 16 -13.34 21.33 -9.76
N MET A 17 -12.96 20.07 -9.99
CA MET A 17 -12.49 19.14 -8.97
C MET A 17 -11.72 18.01 -9.64
N VAL A 18 -10.67 17.52 -8.98
CA VAL A 18 -9.91 16.34 -9.37
C VAL A 18 -10.11 15.25 -8.30
N VAL A 19 -10.56 14.07 -8.72
CA VAL A 19 -10.64 12.88 -7.86
C VAL A 19 -9.58 11.89 -8.32
N VAL A 20 -8.64 11.56 -7.43
CA VAL A 20 -7.52 10.67 -7.76
C VAL A 20 -7.85 9.26 -7.31
N GLY A 21 -8.14 8.36 -8.27
CA GLY A 21 -8.46 6.96 -8.00
C GLY A 21 -7.24 6.07 -7.75
N PRO A 22 -6.20 6.11 -8.61
CA PRO A 22 -5.03 5.25 -8.44
C PRO A 22 -4.09 5.77 -7.34
N GLU A 23 -3.40 4.85 -6.65
CA GLU A 23 -2.43 5.15 -5.60
C GLU A 23 -1.14 5.79 -6.11
N ASP A 24 -0.65 5.38 -7.29
CA ASP A 24 0.63 5.82 -7.82
C ASP A 24 0.75 7.36 -8.01
N PRO A 25 -0.21 8.08 -8.61
CA PRO A 25 -0.18 9.54 -8.64
C PRO A 25 -0.18 10.19 -7.25
N LEU A 26 -0.88 9.60 -6.27
CA LEU A 26 -0.93 10.11 -4.90
C LEU A 26 0.44 10.00 -4.22
N VAL A 27 1.07 8.83 -4.30
CA VAL A 27 2.42 8.58 -3.77
C VAL A 27 3.46 9.47 -4.44
N ASN A 28 3.29 9.76 -5.73
CA ASN A 28 4.17 10.67 -6.47
C ASN A 28 3.86 12.15 -6.23
N GLY A 29 2.77 12.50 -5.53
CA GLY A 29 2.49 13.83 -5.02
C GLY A 29 1.65 14.72 -5.92
N ILE A 30 0.70 14.18 -6.66
CA ILE A 30 -0.23 14.97 -7.50
C ILE A 30 -0.98 16.03 -6.67
N TYR A 31 -1.40 15.71 -5.44
CA TYR A 31 -2.05 16.67 -4.56
C TYR A 31 -1.15 17.89 -4.30
N ASP A 32 0.08 17.64 -3.86
CA ASP A 32 1.04 18.69 -3.53
C ASP A 32 1.41 19.51 -4.78
N ASN A 33 1.52 18.88 -5.93
CA ASN A 33 1.82 19.51 -7.21
C ASN A 33 0.71 20.51 -7.60
N PHE A 34 -0.58 20.10 -7.54
CA PHE A 34 -1.70 21.00 -7.79
C PHE A 34 -1.79 22.14 -6.78
N LYS A 35 -1.53 21.86 -5.50
CA LYS A 35 -1.66 22.85 -4.41
C LYS A 35 -0.51 23.86 -4.35
N SER A 36 0.66 23.51 -4.84
CA SER A 36 1.83 24.40 -4.89
C SER A 36 1.81 25.38 -6.08
N ASP A 37 1.02 25.12 -7.10
CA ASP A 37 0.90 25.95 -8.28
C ASP A 37 -0.25 26.98 -8.13
N ALA A 38 0.06 28.26 -8.21
CA ALA A 38 -0.91 29.34 -8.03
C ALA A 38 -2.11 29.26 -9.00
N LEU A 39 -1.90 28.71 -10.20
CA LEU A 39 -2.96 28.57 -11.22
C LEU A 39 -3.93 27.43 -10.88
N THR A 40 -3.49 26.38 -10.21
CA THR A 40 -4.32 25.19 -9.92
C THR A 40 -4.63 25.02 -8.44
N ALA A 41 -4.02 25.79 -7.53
CA ALA A 41 -4.21 25.66 -6.09
C ALA A 41 -5.68 25.80 -5.63
N HIS A 42 -6.50 26.54 -6.40
CA HIS A 42 -7.92 26.73 -6.13
C HIS A 42 -8.76 25.50 -6.48
N ILE A 43 -8.26 24.58 -7.33
CA ILE A 43 -8.97 23.37 -7.75
C ILE A 43 -8.92 22.36 -6.60
N PRO A 44 -10.05 21.90 -6.03
CA PRO A 44 -10.08 20.84 -5.05
C PRO A 44 -9.50 19.54 -5.64
N VAL A 45 -8.59 18.90 -4.88
CA VAL A 45 -8.05 17.58 -5.21
C VAL A 45 -8.46 16.64 -4.09
N ILE A 46 -9.24 15.62 -4.42
CA ILE A 46 -9.65 14.56 -3.49
C ILE A 46 -8.59 13.47 -3.52
N GLY A 47 -7.90 13.34 -2.41
CA GLY A 47 -6.79 12.42 -2.19
C GLY A 47 -5.80 12.97 -1.16
N PRO A 48 -4.99 12.13 -0.54
CA PRO A 48 -3.99 12.57 0.44
C PRO A 48 -2.84 13.35 -0.21
N SER A 49 -2.16 14.16 0.60
CA SER A 49 -0.86 14.71 0.24
C SER A 49 0.16 13.56 0.03
N LYS A 50 1.29 13.86 -0.61
CA LYS A 50 2.39 12.89 -0.77
C LYS A 50 2.80 12.26 0.57
N LYS A 51 2.86 13.08 1.63
CA LYS A 51 3.15 12.61 2.98
C LYS A 51 2.08 11.65 3.52
N GLY A 52 0.80 11.95 3.30
CA GLY A 52 -0.30 11.05 3.69
C GLY A 52 -0.31 9.77 2.87
N ALA A 53 -0.03 9.86 1.58
CA ALA A 53 0.03 8.72 0.66
C ALA A 53 1.18 7.74 0.97
N THR A 54 2.15 8.11 1.82
CA THR A 54 3.18 7.17 2.28
C THR A 54 2.59 5.95 3.02
N LEU A 55 1.41 6.09 3.63
CA LEU A 55 0.69 4.96 4.25
C LEU A 55 0.33 3.86 3.25
N GLU A 56 0.14 4.20 1.98
CA GLU A 56 -0.08 3.24 0.90
C GLU A 56 1.23 2.89 0.18
N GLY A 57 2.10 3.88 0.02
CA GLY A 57 3.34 3.75 -0.74
C GLY A 57 4.42 2.90 -0.07
N SER A 58 4.38 2.73 1.25
CA SER A 58 5.30 1.89 2.03
C SER A 58 4.54 1.10 3.08
N LYS A 59 4.62 -0.22 2.97
CA LYS A 59 4.00 -1.14 3.92
C LYS A 59 4.71 -1.10 5.27
N ASP A 60 6.04 -0.96 5.27
CA ASP A 60 6.83 -0.77 6.48
C ASP A 60 6.40 0.48 7.24
N PHE A 61 6.30 1.62 6.54
CA PHE A 61 5.81 2.86 7.14
C PHE A 61 4.39 2.71 7.71
N ALA A 62 3.48 2.07 6.96
CA ALA A 62 2.11 1.81 7.42
C ALA A 62 2.09 0.93 8.67
N LYS A 63 2.89 -0.14 8.71
CA LYS A 63 3.01 -1.03 9.88
C LYS A 63 3.56 -0.31 11.09
N ALA A 64 4.62 0.47 10.90
CA ALA A 64 5.21 1.27 11.97
C ALA A 64 4.22 2.33 12.49
N PHE A 65 3.44 2.95 11.60
CA PHE A 65 2.37 3.88 11.97
C PHE A 65 1.29 3.19 12.80
N MET A 66 0.77 2.05 12.33
CA MET A 66 -0.24 1.28 13.05
C MET A 66 0.25 0.86 14.44
N SER A 67 1.49 0.40 14.54
CA SER A 67 2.10 0.02 15.82
C SER A 67 2.18 1.21 16.79
N ARG A 68 2.63 2.38 16.33
CA ARG A 68 2.72 3.61 17.16
C ARG A 68 1.37 4.08 17.68
N HIS A 69 0.32 3.86 16.93
CA HIS A 69 -1.03 4.33 17.24
C HIS A 69 -1.95 3.25 17.80
N ALA A 70 -1.41 2.06 18.14
CA ALA A 70 -2.16 0.91 18.65
C ALA A 70 -3.32 0.50 17.73
N ILE A 71 -3.16 0.66 16.41
CA ILE A 71 -4.12 0.20 15.40
C ILE A 71 -3.88 -1.29 15.18
N PRO A 72 -4.90 -2.16 15.33
CA PRO A 72 -4.76 -3.59 15.11
C PRO A 72 -4.24 -3.92 13.71
N THR A 73 -3.22 -4.77 13.65
CA THR A 73 -2.64 -5.25 12.39
C THR A 73 -1.97 -6.60 12.61
N ALA A 74 -1.71 -7.35 11.54
CA ALA A 74 -0.95 -8.60 11.61
C ALA A 74 0.41 -8.39 12.26
N ARG A 75 0.89 -9.38 13.04
CA ARG A 75 2.28 -9.41 13.50
C ARG A 75 3.19 -9.34 12.29
N TYR A 76 4.23 -8.55 12.37
CA TYR A 76 5.10 -8.33 11.21
C TYR A 76 6.55 -8.09 11.63
N LYS A 77 7.42 -8.25 10.65
CA LYS A 77 8.82 -7.79 10.71
C LYS A 77 9.26 -7.33 9.33
N THR A 78 9.91 -6.18 9.28
CA THR A 78 10.49 -5.66 8.03
C THR A 78 11.91 -6.14 7.91
N ILE A 79 12.22 -6.73 6.77
CA ILE A 79 13.48 -7.42 6.49
C ILE A 79 14.16 -6.77 5.29
N THR A 80 15.45 -6.54 5.45
CA THR A 80 16.39 -6.12 4.41
C THR A 80 17.50 -7.16 4.29
N VAL A 81 18.44 -6.97 3.36
CA VAL A 81 19.58 -7.87 3.24
C VAL A 81 20.48 -7.86 4.49
N GLU A 82 20.49 -6.74 5.23
CA GLU A 82 21.34 -6.58 6.43
C GLU A 82 20.81 -7.37 7.65
N ASN A 83 19.49 -7.62 7.71
CA ASN A 83 18.89 -8.33 8.85
C ASN A 83 18.14 -9.61 8.45
N ILE A 84 18.56 -10.24 7.36
CA ILE A 84 17.91 -11.43 6.79
C ILE A 84 17.79 -12.58 7.80
N ASP A 85 18.80 -12.80 8.63
CA ASP A 85 18.81 -13.86 9.65
C ASP A 85 17.68 -13.65 10.68
N GLU A 86 17.37 -12.40 11.02
CA GLU A 86 16.24 -12.08 11.87
C GLU A 86 14.90 -12.38 11.17
N GLY A 87 14.84 -12.21 9.86
CA GLY A 87 13.68 -12.56 9.05
C GLY A 87 13.43 -14.06 9.00
N LEU A 88 14.49 -14.84 8.81
CA LEU A 88 14.41 -16.31 8.83
C LEU A 88 13.96 -16.82 10.20
N ALA A 89 14.52 -16.27 11.29
CA ALA A 89 14.09 -16.59 12.63
C ALA A 89 12.64 -16.16 12.92
N PHE A 90 12.21 -15.01 12.41
CA PHE A 90 10.82 -14.55 12.58
C PHE A 90 9.84 -15.48 11.88
N LEU A 91 10.14 -15.95 10.65
CA LEU A 91 9.32 -16.93 9.94
C LEU A 91 9.07 -18.20 10.78
N GLU A 92 10.06 -18.67 11.52
CA GLU A 92 9.93 -19.83 12.42
C GLU A 92 8.95 -19.61 13.58
N THR A 93 8.63 -18.37 13.91
CA THR A 93 7.65 -18.02 14.94
C THR A 93 6.21 -17.92 14.43
N LEU A 94 6.03 -17.98 13.11
CA LEU A 94 4.73 -17.88 12.45
C LEU A 94 4.17 -19.27 12.13
N ASN A 95 2.86 -19.29 11.84
CA ASN A 95 2.18 -20.48 11.33
C ASN A 95 1.89 -20.30 9.83
N ALA A 96 1.90 -21.41 9.09
CA ALA A 96 1.47 -21.41 7.70
C ALA A 96 -0.02 -21.00 7.54
N PRO A 97 -0.37 -20.36 6.44
CA PRO A 97 0.50 -19.92 5.36
C PRO A 97 1.31 -18.66 5.75
N TYR A 98 2.46 -18.48 5.12
CA TYR A 98 3.39 -17.36 5.35
C TYR A 98 3.15 -16.26 4.34
N VAL A 99 3.18 -15.00 4.78
CA VAL A 99 2.92 -13.84 3.92
C VAL A 99 4.17 -12.97 3.81
N LEU A 100 4.63 -12.80 2.58
CA LEU A 100 5.75 -11.91 2.24
C LEU A 100 5.26 -10.80 1.33
N LYS A 101 5.58 -9.54 1.64
CA LYS A 101 5.14 -8.38 0.86
C LYS A 101 6.35 -7.50 0.53
N ALA A 102 6.59 -7.26 -0.75
CA ALA A 102 7.52 -6.21 -1.15
C ALA A 102 7.01 -4.86 -0.61
N ASP A 103 7.90 -4.05 -0.02
CA ASP A 103 7.51 -2.81 0.65
C ASP A 103 6.91 -1.80 -0.32
N GLY A 104 7.54 -1.59 -1.48
CA GLY A 104 7.09 -0.63 -2.47
C GLY A 104 5.86 -1.06 -3.29
N LEU A 105 5.40 -0.16 -4.15
CA LEU A 105 4.31 -0.42 -5.08
C LEU A 105 4.72 -1.44 -6.14
N CYS A 106 3.95 -2.51 -6.29
CA CYS A 106 4.18 -3.61 -7.23
C CYS A 106 2.94 -3.94 -8.08
N ALA A 107 2.01 -3.00 -8.24
CA ALA A 107 0.77 -3.18 -9.00
C ALA A 107 0.02 -4.49 -8.64
N GLY A 108 -0.09 -4.76 -7.34
CA GLY A 108 -0.76 -5.94 -6.81
C GLY A 108 0.04 -7.26 -6.87
N LYS A 109 1.27 -7.26 -7.42
CA LYS A 109 2.07 -8.47 -7.63
C LYS A 109 3.13 -8.73 -6.55
N GLY A 110 3.34 -7.79 -5.64
CA GLY A 110 4.39 -7.85 -4.62
C GLY A 110 4.02 -8.62 -3.35
N VAL A 111 2.98 -9.47 -3.37
CA VAL A 111 2.51 -10.26 -2.23
C VAL A 111 2.59 -11.74 -2.56
N LEU A 112 3.30 -12.50 -1.74
CA LEU A 112 3.39 -13.96 -1.83
C LEU A 112 2.75 -14.58 -0.59
N ILE A 113 1.93 -15.62 -0.80
CA ILE A 113 1.34 -16.44 0.26
C ILE A 113 1.84 -17.86 0.05
N LEU A 114 2.60 -18.36 1.01
CA LEU A 114 3.41 -19.57 0.85
C LEU A 114 3.00 -20.63 1.86
N ALA A 115 2.89 -21.87 1.42
CA ALA A 115 2.34 -22.96 2.21
C ALA A 115 3.35 -23.57 3.19
N THR A 116 4.65 -23.51 2.88
CA THR A 116 5.69 -24.14 3.70
C THR A 116 6.73 -23.13 4.17
N LEU A 117 7.38 -23.44 5.28
CA LEU A 117 8.45 -22.60 5.83
C LEU A 117 9.66 -22.54 4.89
N GLU A 118 9.97 -23.67 4.24
CA GLU A 118 11.09 -23.79 3.31
C GLU A 118 10.90 -22.86 2.11
N GLU A 119 9.70 -22.88 1.51
CA GLU A 119 9.34 -21.93 0.44
C GLU A 119 9.43 -20.49 0.91
N ALA A 120 8.89 -20.19 2.09
CA ALA A 120 8.90 -18.84 2.62
C ALA A 120 10.33 -18.30 2.84
N LYS A 121 11.24 -19.14 3.34
CA LYS A 121 12.65 -18.79 3.50
C LYS A 121 13.34 -18.55 2.16
N ALA A 122 13.10 -19.41 1.17
CA ALA A 122 13.67 -19.27 -0.18
C ALA A 122 13.16 -18.01 -0.88
N GLU A 123 11.83 -17.78 -0.84
CA GLU A 123 11.23 -16.62 -1.50
C GLU A 123 11.58 -15.30 -0.82
N LEU A 124 11.76 -15.26 0.51
CA LEU A 124 12.28 -14.07 1.19
C LEU A 124 13.65 -13.67 0.64
N GLN A 125 14.55 -14.63 0.44
CA GLN A 125 15.85 -14.39 -0.18
C GLN A 125 15.72 -13.91 -1.62
N HIS A 126 14.90 -14.54 -2.45
CA HIS A 126 14.67 -14.13 -3.84
C HIS A 126 14.13 -12.70 -3.93
N MET A 127 13.16 -12.35 -3.09
CA MET A 127 12.59 -11.01 -3.06
C MET A 127 13.66 -9.96 -2.75
N LEU A 128 14.47 -10.19 -1.70
CA LEU A 128 15.53 -9.27 -1.28
C LEU A 128 16.66 -9.14 -2.32
N HIS A 129 16.85 -10.15 -3.18
CA HIS A 129 17.80 -10.09 -4.29
C HIS A 129 17.22 -9.43 -5.55
N GLY A 130 16.10 -8.73 -5.44
CA GLY A 130 15.59 -7.84 -6.49
C GLY A 130 14.50 -8.45 -7.38
N MET A 131 13.77 -9.46 -6.92
CA MET A 131 12.62 -10.04 -7.65
C MET A 131 11.63 -8.97 -8.15
N PHE A 132 11.42 -7.91 -7.38
CA PHE A 132 10.56 -6.77 -7.72
C PHE A 132 11.36 -5.45 -7.86
N GLY A 133 12.63 -5.53 -8.25
CA GLY A 133 13.52 -4.37 -8.35
C GLY A 133 13.64 -3.64 -7.01
N ASN A 134 13.67 -2.31 -7.05
CA ASN A 134 13.80 -1.49 -5.84
C ASN A 134 12.62 -1.64 -4.86
N ALA A 135 11.44 -2.08 -5.32
CA ALA A 135 10.29 -2.28 -4.45
C ALA A 135 10.48 -3.40 -3.44
N SER A 136 11.39 -4.35 -3.70
CA SER A 136 11.75 -5.43 -2.77
C SER A 136 13.11 -5.24 -2.09
N ALA A 137 13.65 -4.02 -2.07
CA ALA A 137 14.83 -3.70 -1.24
C ALA A 137 14.56 -3.94 0.26
N SER A 138 13.29 -3.86 0.66
CA SER A 138 12.78 -4.37 1.92
C SER A 138 11.52 -5.20 1.71
N VAL A 139 11.33 -6.20 2.57
CA VAL A 139 10.19 -7.13 2.55
C VAL A 139 9.54 -7.14 3.92
N VAL A 140 8.23 -6.92 3.95
CA VAL A 140 7.44 -7.07 5.18
C VAL A 140 6.97 -8.52 5.26
N VAL A 141 7.48 -9.24 6.24
CA VAL A 141 7.03 -10.59 6.62
C VAL A 141 5.88 -10.46 7.60
N GLU A 142 4.74 -11.09 7.32
CA GLU A 142 3.54 -10.99 8.16
C GLU A 142 2.96 -12.36 8.51
N GLU A 143 2.28 -12.43 9.66
CA GLU A 143 1.36 -13.54 9.90
C GLU A 143 0.17 -13.47 8.94
N PHE A 144 -0.34 -14.64 8.58
CA PHE A 144 -1.56 -14.72 7.78
C PHE A 144 -2.79 -14.43 8.63
N LEU A 145 -3.62 -13.51 8.17
CA LEU A 145 -4.93 -13.25 8.76
C LEU A 145 -6.02 -13.92 7.92
N SER A 146 -6.93 -14.62 8.57
CA SER A 146 -8.10 -15.21 7.95
C SER A 146 -9.36 -14.44 8.34
N GLY A 147 -10.33 -14.34 7.45
CA GLY A 147 -11.57 -13.63 7.70
C GLY A 147 -12.28 -13.21 6.42
N ILE A 148 -13.35 -12.45 6.60
CA ILE A 148 -14.05 -11.81 5.48
C ILE A 148 -13.41 -10.44 5.26
N GLU A 149 -12.90 -10.21 4.05
CA GLU A 149 -12.35 -8.91 3.67
C GLU A 149 -13.48 -7.93 3.36
N CYS A 150 -13.38 -6.74 3.91
CA CYS A 150 -14.23 -5.63 3.53
C CYS A 150 -13.44 -4.32 3.47
N SER A 151 -13.83 -3.44 2.55
CA SER A 151 -13.31 -2.08 2.46
C SER A 151 -14.29 -1.12 3.12
N VAL A 152 -13.78 -0.29 4.02
CA VAL A 152 -14.53 0.82 4.62
C VAL A 152 -13.95 2.12 4.07
N PHE A 153 -14.78 2.89 3.38
CA PHE A 153 -14.37 4.14 2.75
C PHE A 153 -14.69 5.32 3.67
N VAL A 154 -13.73 6.19 3.84
CA VAL A 154 -13.87 7.40 4.67
C VAL A 154 -13.46 8.61 3.84
N LEU A 155 -14.37 9.56 3.69
CA LEU A 155 -14.08 10.87 3.14
C LEU A 155 -13.82 11.83 4.30
N THR A 156 -12.71 12.55 4.27
CA THR A 156 -12.35 13.50 5.34
C THR A 156 -11.66 14.73 4.78
N ASP A 157 -11.83 15.85 5.45
CA ASP A 157 -11.10 17.10 5.24
C ASP A 157 -9.97 17.29 6.27
N GLY A 158 -9.75 16.30 7.13
CA GLY A 158 -8.77 16.35 8.22
C GLY A 158 -9.31 16.86 9.55
N LYS A 159 -10.57 17.28 9.61
CA LYS A 159 -11.30 17.68 10.82
C LYS A 159 -12.56 16.86 11.02
N ASP A 160 -13.38 16.82 9.98
CA ASP A 160 -14.61 16.05 9.93
C ASP A 160 -14.42 14.83 9.01
N TYR A 161 -15.30 13.85 9.13
CA TYR A 161 -15.31 12.69 8.26
C TYR A 161 -16.71 12.19 7.98
N GLN A 162 -16.87 11.56 6.82
CA GLN A 162 -18.08 10.86 6.42
C GLN A 162 -17.72 9.43 6.05
N ILE A 163 -18.36 8.46 6.69
CA ILE A 163 -18.24 7.05 6.29
C ILE A 163 -19.15 6.83 5.09
N LEU A 164 -18.58 6.30 4.03
CA LEU A 164 -19.27 5.89 2.81
C LEU A 164 -19.68 4.42 2.91
N PRO A 165 -20.57 3.91 2.03
CA PRO A 165 -20.94 2.51 2.02
C PRO A 165 -19.72 1.60 1.91
N GLU A 166 -19.68 0.59 2.76
CA GLU A 166 -18.65 -0.45 2.74
C GLU A 166 -18.84 -1.39 1.54
N ALA A 167 -17.76 -2.04 1.12
CA ALA A 167 -17.77 -3.05 0.09
C ALA A 167 -17.10 -4.33 0.57
N LYS A 168 -17.73 -5.48 0.30
CA LYS A 168 -17.06 -6.77 0.47
C LYS A 168 -16.07 -6.97 -0.68
N ASP A 169 -14.88 -7.37 -0.32
CA ASP A 169 -13.80 -7.59 -1.28
C ASP A 169 -13.71 -9.07 -1.67
N TYR A 170 -13.72 -9.35 -2.97
CA TYR A 170 -13.57 -10.68 -3.54
C TYR A 170 -12.25 -10.76 -4.28
N LYS A 171 -11.27 -11.47 -3.73
CA LYS A 171 -9.90 -11.54 -4.29
C LYS A 171 -9.73 -12.64 -5.34
N ARG A 172 -10.62 -13.62 -5.35
CA ARG A 172 -10.49 -14.82 -6.18
C ARG A 172 -11.67 -14.94 -7.13
N ILE A 173 -11.40 -15.47 -8.32
CA ILE A 173 -12.38 -15.49 -9.42
C ILE A 173 -13.33 -16.71 -9.35
N GLY A 174 -12.96 -17.76 -8.60
CA GLY A 174 -13.74 -18.98 -8.47
C GLY A 174 -14.96 -18.84 -7.54
N GLU A 175 -15.88 -19.80 -7.63
CA GLU A 175 -17.04 -19.85 -6.74
C GLU A 175 -16.60 -19.94 -5.27
N GLN A 176 -17.34 -19.24 -4.38
CA GLN A 176 -17.05 -19.14 -2.95
C GLN A 176 -15.64 -18.56 -2.65
N ASP A 177 -15.19 -17.64 -3.50
CA ASP A 177 -13.88 -17.01 -3.38
C ASP A 177 -12.71 -18.01 -3.40
N THR A 178 -12.79 -19.02 -4.28
CA THR A 178 -11.75 -20.00 -4.56
C THR A 178 -10.99 -19.66 -5.85
N GLY A 179 -9.71 -20.10 -6.00
CA GLY A 179 -8.93 -19.88 -7.22
C GLY A 179 -7.46 -19.62 -6.97
#